data_f8270900fa481988c442ae273845b362
#
_entry.id   f8270900fa481988c442ae273845b362
#
_cell.length_a   1.000
_cell.length_b   1.000
_cell.length_c   1.000
_cell.angle_alpha   90.00
_cell.angle_beta   90.00
_cell.angle_gamma   90.00
#
_symmetry.space_group_name_H-M   'P 1'
#
loop_
_entity.id
_entity.type
_entity.pdbx_description
1 polymer ?
#
loop_
_entity_poly.entity_id
_entity_poly.type
_entity_poly.pdbx_seq_one_letter_code
_entity_poly.pdbx_strand_id
1 'polypeptide(L)'
;LKVPDELFFSDKEQDIDLNEFYGTTNKRYQVCGLLNILNSYKFTVTENTPIEEEVALDPELLGRVFENLLASYNPETKTTARHETGSFYTPREIVDYMVDESLIAYLLNELPHSTKAEAEDSELKLRLLFYYTDEDHLFNPEEVDKLIYAIDNLNIIDPACGSGAFLMGLLLKIVYILHK
;
A
#
# COMPACT_ATOMS: atom_id res chain seq x y z
N LEU A 1 1.02 -1.26 -27.80
CA LEU A 1 0.86 -2.67 -27.41
C LEU A 1 -0.63 -2.91 -27.20
N LYS A 2 -1.22 -3.87 -27.95
CA LYS A 2 -2.61 -4.27 -27.74
C LYS A 2 -2.57 -5.59 -26.98
N VAL A 3 -3.01 -5.56 -25.73
CA VAL A 3 -3.09 -6.76 -24.91
C VAL A 3 -4.39 -7.47 -25.27
N PRO A 4 -4.39 -8.78 -25.59
CA PRO A 4 -5.61 -9.52 -25.91
C PRO A 4 -6.56 -9.60 -24.72
N ASP A 5 -7.84 -9.34 -24.94
CA ASP A 5 -8.88 -9.37 -23.91
C ASP A 5 -9.04 -10.77 -23.28
N GLU A 6 -8.72 -11.81 -24.02
CA GLU A 6 -8.80 -13.21 -23.59
C GLU A 6 -7.86 -13.52 -22.41
N LEU A 7 -6.76 -12.77 -22.26
CA LEU A 7 -5.87 -12.91 -21.10
C LEU A 7 -6.54 -12.52 -19.78
N PHE A 8 -7.55 -11.66 -19.84
CA PHE A 8 -8.26 -11.18 -18.65
C PHE A 8 -9.62 -11.85 -18.45
N PHE A 9 -10.37 -12.07 -19.55
CA PHE A 9 -11.80 -12.39 -19.51
C PHE A 9 -12.16 -13.77 -20.10
N SER A 10 -11.19 -14.67 -20.27
CA SER A 10 -11.49 -15.99 -20.84
C SER A 10 -12.15 -16.90 -19.79
N ASP A 11 -13.43 -17.19 -19.96
CA ASP A 11 -14.18 -18.16 -19.15
C ASP A 11 -13.90 -19.62 -19.54
N LYS A 12 -13.23 -19.85 -20.64
CA LYS A 12 -12.91 -21.18 -21.13
C LYS A 12 -11.46 -21.52 -20.83
N GLU A 13 -11.28 -22.68 -20.22
CA GLU A 13 -9.95 -23.28 -20.10
C GLU A 13 -9.39 -23.54 -21.50
N GLN A 14 -8.17 -23.07 -21.73
CA GLN A 14 -7.45 -23.28 -22.97
C GLN A 14 -6.21 -24.13 -22.71
N ASP A 15 -6.00 -25.13 -23.56
CA ASP A 15 -4.79 -25.94 -23.53
C ASP A 15 -3.66 -25.21 -24.23
N ILE A 16 -2.69 -24.72 -23.48
CA ILE A 16 -1.53 -23.99 -24.01
C ILE A 16 -0.25 -24.80 -23.76
N ASP A 17 0.64 -24.75 -24.76
CA ASP A 17 1.98 -25.29 -24.62
C ASP A 17 2.89 -24.25 -23.98
N LEU A 18 3.25 -24.48 -22.71
CA LEU A 18 4.18 -23.68 -21.93
C LEU A 18 5.47 -24.45 -21.61
N ASN A 19 5.76 -25.52 -22.38
CA ASN A 19 6.89 -26.40 -22.12
C ASN A 19 8.23 -25.68 -22.17
N GLU A 20 8.41 -24.74 -23.10
CA GLU A 20 9.61 -23.92 -23.21
C GLU A 20 9.81 -23.04 -21.97
N PHE A 21 8.72 -22.45 -21.45
CA PHE A 21 8.76 -21.57 -20.28
C PHE A 21 9.08 -22.32 -18.98
N TYR A 22 8.50 -23.50 -18.79
CA TYR A 22 8.68 -24.30 -17.57
C TYR A 22 9.76 -25.38 -17.71
N GLY A 23 10.50 -25.44 -18.82
CA GLY A 23 11.54 -26.46 -19.07
C GLY A 23 10.98 -27.89 -19.06
N THR A 24 9.72 -28.07 -19.44
CA THR A 24 9.06 -29.38 -19.51
C THR A 24 8.92 -29.85 -20.96
N THR A 25 8.62 -31.13 -21.15
CA THR A 25 8.39 -31.70 -22.50
C THR A 25 7.06 -32.42 -22.51
N ASN A 26 6.29 -32.17 -23.61
CA ASN A 26 5.00 -32.84 -23.85
C ASN A 26 3.91 -32.67 -22.77
N LYS A 27 3.99 -31.61 -21.97
CA LYS A 27 2.91 -31.24 -21.03
C LYS A 27 1.97 -30.22 -21.68
N ARG A 28 0.68 -30.36 -21.43
CA ARG A 28 -0.35 -29.37 -21.73
C ARG A 28 -0.78 -28.70 -20.44
N TYR A 29 -0.91 -27.39 -20.47
CA TYR A 29 -1.32 -26.59 -19.31
C TYR A 29 -2.69 -25.98 -19.61
N GLN A 30 -3.65 -26.25 -18.72
CA GLN A 30 -4.95 -25.60 -18.78
C GLN A 30 -4.83 -24.22 -18.15
N VAL A 31 -5.14 -23.20 -18.91
CA VAL A 31 -5.09 -21.80 -18.49
C VAL A 31 -6.45 -21.15 -18.69
N CYS A 32 -6.79 -20.25 -17.78
CA CYS A 32 -7.99 -19.43 -17.87
C CYS A 32 -7.61 -17.94 -17.72
N GLY A 33 -8.55 -17.05 -17.98
CA GLY A 33 -8.30 -15.61 -17.84
C GLY A 33 -7.92 -15.21 -16.42
N LEU A 34 -7.12 -14.16 -16.30
CA LEU A 34 -6.62 -13.67 -15.01
C LEU A 34 -7.75 -13.41 -13.99
N LEU A 35 -8.87 -12.85 -14.43
CA LEU A 35 -10.01 -12.59 -13.55
C LEU A 35 -10.66 -13.88 -13.04
N ASN A 36 -10.67 -14.94 -13.86
CA ASN A 36 -11.19 -16.24 -13.42
C ASN A 36 -10.28 -16.87 -12.37
N ILE A 37 -8.96 -16.73 -12.55
CA ILE A 37 -7.99 -17.16 -11.54
C ILE A 37 -8.23 -16.39 -10.23
N LEU A 38 -8.31 -15.06 -10.29
CA LEU A 38 -8.59 -14.25 -9.11
C LEU A 38 -9.90 -14.61 -8.44
N ASN A 39 -10.97 -14.85 -9.21
CA ASN A 39 -12.27 -15.25 -8.68
C ASN A 39 -12.30 -16.66 -8.06
N SER A 40 -11.34 -17.52 -8.39
CA SER A 40 -11.19 -18.83 -7.77
C SER A 40 -10.64 -18.77 -6.34
N TYR A 41 -10.05 -17.64 -5.94
CA TYR A 41 -9.56 -17.40 -4.60
C TYR A 41 -10.55 -16.55 -3.81
N LYS A 42 -10.67 -16.85 -2.53
CA LYS A 42 -11.50 -16.08 -1.63
C LYS A 42 -10.69 -14.91 -1.06
N PHE A 43 -10.90 -13.73 -1.60
CA PHE A 43 -10.32 -12.51 -1.04
C PHE A 43 -11.22 -12.00 0.09
N THR A 44 -10.65 -11.83 1.27
CA THR A 44 -11.33 -11.26 2.44
C THR A 44 -10.73 -9.90 2.77
N VAL A 45 -11.58 -8.95 3.12
CA VAL A 45 -11.15 -7.63 3.62
C VAL A 45 -10.82 -7.69 5.10
N THR A 46 -11.46 -8.61 5.82
CA THR A 46 -11.23 -8.87 7.24
C THR A 46 -10.98 -10.34 7.45
N GLU A 47 -9.91 -10.66 8.15
CA GLU A 47 -9.53 -12.02 8.52
C GLU A 47 -10.32 -12.41 9.76
N ASN A 48 -11.31 -13.29 9.59
CA ASN A 48 -12.24 -13.66 10.66
C ASN A 48 -12.00 -15.05 11.23
N THR A 49 -11.07 -15.80 10.65
CA THR A 49 -10.73 -17.15 11.13
C THR A 49 -9.23 -17.32 11.31
N PRO A 50 -8.77 -18.16 12.27
CA PRO A 50 -7.34 -18.44 12.47
C PRO A 50 -6.64 -18.99 11.23
N ILE A 51 -7.36 -19.68 10.35
CA ILE A 51 -6.80 -20.21 9.10
C ILE A 51 -6.60 -19.08 8.09
N GLU A 52 -7.49 -18.09 8.05
CA GLU A 52 -7.38 -16.92 7.19
C GLU A 52 -6.19 -16.04 7.63
N GLU A 53 -5.99 -15.89 8.94
CA GLU A 53 -4.82 -15.18 9.51
C GLU A 53 -3.49 -15.89 9.19
N GLU A 54 -3.46 -17.24 9.24
CA GLU A 54 -2.25 -18.00 8.90
C GLU A 54 -1.87 -17.93 7.41
N VAL A 55 -2.83 -17.73 6.52
CA VAL A 55 -2.65 -17.74 5.06
C VAL A 55 -2.63 -16.32 4.48
N ALA A 56 -2.98 -15.32 5.27
CA ALA A 56 -2.96 -13.93 4.85
C ALA A 56 -1.54 -13.50 4.47
N LEU A 57 -1.39 -13.08 3.22
CA LEU A 57 -0.14 -12.50 2.75
C LEU A 57 -0.10 -11.03 3.18
N ASP A 58 0.82 -10.73 4.09
CA ASP A 58 1.15 -9.35 4.41
C ASP A 58 1.51 -8.60 3.12
N PRO A 59 0.83 -7.48 2.81
CA PRO A 59 1.13 -6.66 1.63
C PRO A 59 2.60 -6.25 1.55
N GLU A 60 3.28 -6.09 2.68
CA GLU A 60 4.70 -5.79 2.76
C GLU A 60 5.54 -6.98 2.28
N LEU A 61 5.19 -8.20 2.70
CA LEU A 61 5.88 -9.41 2.25
C LEU A 61 5.74 -9.56 0.73
N LEU A 62 4.54 -9.30 0.19
CA LEU A 62 4.30 -9.32 -1.24
C LEU A 62 5.16 -8.27 -1.97
N GLY A 63 5.25 -7.06 -1.43
CA GLY A 63 6.11 -6.00 -1.95
C GLY A 63 7.59 -6.42 -1.98
N ARG A 64 8.09 -7.04 -0.92
CA ARG A 64 9.47 -7.57 -0.85
C ARG A 64 9.72 -8.71 -1.85
N VAL A 65 8.73 -9.58 -2.06
CA VAL A 65 8.83 -10.64 -3.08
C VAL A 65 8.94 -10.04 -4.47
N PHE A 66 8.11 -9.06 -4.82
CA PHE A 66 8.19 -8.35 -6.08
C PHE A 66 9.52 -7.62 -6.25
N GLU A 67 10.03 -6.97 -5.21
CA GLU A 67 11.33 -6.32 -5.25
C GLU A 67 12.45 -7.31 -5.54
N ASN A 68 12.44 -8.47 -4.90
CA ASN A 68 13.42 -9.52 -5.13
C ASN A 68 13.33 -10.08 -6.55
N LEU A 69 12.13 -10.23 -7.10
CA LEU A 69 11.94 -10.63 -8.50
C LEU A 69 12.50 -9.58 -9.47
N LEU A 70 12.25 -8.29 -9.21
CA LEU A 70 12.81 -7.19 -10.01
C LEU A 70 14.33 -7.04 -9.87
N ALA A 71 14.87 -7.48 -8.72
CA ALA A 71 16.32 -7.54 -8.50
C ALA A 71 16.99 -8.72 -9.18
N SER A 72 16.22 -9.68 -9.68
CA SER A 72 16.76 -10.86 -10.36
C SER A 72 17.53 -10.44 -11.62
N TYR A 73 18.70 -11.01 -11.77
CA TYR A 73 19.55 -10.77 -12.94
C TYR A 73 18.97 -11.45 -14.17
N ASN A 74 18.77 -10.68 -15.22
CA ASN A 74 18.41 -11.24 -16.53
C ASN A 74 19.69 -11.50 -17.34
N PRO A 75 20.01 -12.77 -17.66
CA PRO A 75 21.23 -13.11 -18.38
C PRO A 75 21.23 -12.61 -19.84
N GLU A 76 20.07 -12.36 -20.44
CA GLU A 76 19.96 -11.90 -21.82
C GLU A 76 20.29 -10.41 -21.94
N THR A 77 19.73 -9.58 -21.05
CA THR A 77 19.97 -8.13 -21.04
C THR A 77 21.22 -7.73 -20.26
N LYS A 78 21.80 -8.66 -19.48
CA LYS A 78 22.93 -8.44 -18.56
C LYS A 78 22.68 -7.38 -17.51
N THR A 79 21.41 -7.07 -17.23
CA THR A 79 20.96 -6.07 -16.25
C THR A 79 19.93 -6.69 -15.34
N THR A 80 19.56 -6.00 -14.26
CA THR A 80 18.41 -6.33 -13.43
C THR A 80 17.23 -5.47 -13.87
N ALA A 81 16.01 -6.00 -13.77
CA ALA A 81 14.81 -5.22 -14.06
C ALA A 81 14.75 -3.95 -13.18
N ARG A 82 15.25 -4.02 -11.94
CA ARG A 82 15.39 -2.87 -11.04
C ARG A 82 16.26 -1.76 -11.64
N HIS A 83 17.38 -2.11 -12.28
CA HIS A 83 18.28 -1.12 -12.90
C HIS A 83 17.62 -0.44 -14.10
N GLU A 84 16.80 -1.16 -14.85
CA GLU A 84 16.07 -0.62 -16.01
C GLU A 84 14.87 0.23 -15.62
N THR A 85 14.14 -0.17 -14.57
CA THR A 85 12.90 0.51 -14.16
C THR A 85 13.11 1.55 -13.06
N GLY A 86 14.24 1.51 -12.35
CA GLY A 86 14.50 2.37 -11.18
C GLY A 86 13.58 2.07 -10.00
N SER A 87 12.97 0.88 -9.97
CA SER A 87 11.98 0.52 -8.96
C SER A 87 12.67 0.09 -7.67
N PHE A 88 12.41 0.80 -6.58
CA PHE A 88 12.88 0.49 -5.24
C PHE A 88 11.69 0.42 -4.30
N TYR A 89 11.67 -0.62 -3.46
CA TYR A 89 10.71 -0.72 -2.37
C TYR A 89 11.17 0.16 -1.20
N THR A 90 10.27 0.97 -0.69
CA THR A 90 10.54 1.78 0.51
C THR A 90 10.13 0.99 1.75
N PRO A 91 11.04 0.76 2.71
CA PRO A 91 10.71 0.07 3.97
C PRO A 91 9.57 0.76 4.71
N ARG A 92 8.75 -0.03 5.39
CA ARG A 92 7.54 0.45 6.08
C ARG A 92 7.86 1.52 7.12
N GLU A 93 8.93 1.36 7.87
CA GLU A 93 9.33 2.33 8.88
C GLU A 93 9.62 3.72 8.29
N ILE A 94 10.16 3.76 7.05
CA ILE A 94 10.40 5.01 6.34
C ILE A 94 9.08 5.59 5.84
N VAL A 95 8.19 4.75 5.31
CA VAL A 95 6.85 5.18 4.87
C VAL A 95 6.09 5.78 6.05
N ASP A 96 6.00 5.05 7.17
CA ASP A 96 5.29 5.48 8.37
C ASP A 96 5.85 6.81 8.89
N TYR A 97 7.17 6.94 9.00
CA TYR A 97 7.82 8.18 9.44
C TYR A 97 7.49 9.36 8.50
N MET A 98 7.61 9.18 7.18
CA MET A 98 7.34 10.24 6.21
C MET A 98 5.87 10.64 6.20
N VAL A 99 4.98 9.66 6.33
CA VAL A 99 3.52 9.88 6.42
C VAL A 99 3.18 10.66 7.68
N ASP A 100 3.70 10.24 8.83
CA ASP A 100 3.44 10.89 10.12
C ASP A 100 3.93 12.32 10.10
N GLU A 101 5.18 12.58 9.72
CA GLU A 101 5.74 13.94 9.69
C GLU A 101 5.00 14.84 8.69
N SER A 102 4.61 14.31 7.53
CA SER A 102 3.89 15.09 6.52
C SER A 102 2.49 15.47 6.98
N LEU A 103 1.75 14.53 7.56
CA LEU A 103 0.40 14.78 8.08
C LEU A 103 0.44 15.70 9.31
N ILE A 104 1.39 15.51 10.24
CA ILE A 104 1.55 16.39 11.40
C ILE A 104 1.83 17.81 10.94
N ALA A 105 2.76 18.00 10.00
CA ALA A 105 3.06 19.32 9.48
C ALA A 105 1.87 19.96 8.77
N TYR A 106 1.08 19.21 8.03
CA TYR A 106 -0.13 19.69 7.40
C TYR A 106 -1.20 20.09 8.44
N LEU A 107 -1.55 19.18 9.36
CA LEU A 107 -2.58 19.41 10.37
C LEU A 107 -2.20 20.53 11.34
N LEU A 108 -0.92 20.68 11.66
CA LEU A 108 -0.45 21.78 12.50
C LEU A 108 -0.72 23.15 11.86
N ASN A 109 -0.60 23.27 10.54
CA ASN A 109 -0.90 24.51 9.83
C ASN A 109 -2.41 24.86 9.81
N GLU A 110 -3.27 23.87 9.96
CA GLU A 110 -4.73 24.06 9.98
C GLU A 110 -5.26 24.40 11.39
N LEU A 111 -4.47 24.11 12.43
CA LEU A 111 -4.82 24.48 13.80
C LEU A 111 -4.50 25.97 14.07
N PRO A 112 -5.36 26.70 14.81
CA PRO A 112 -5.09 28.05 15.18
C PRO A 112 -4.03 28.11 16.28
N HIS A 113 -2.97 28.84 16.03
CA HIS A 113 -1.97 29.17 17.04
C HIS A 113 -1.49 30.60 16.86
N SER A 114 -1.48 31.38 17.93
CA SER A 114 -1.06 32.77 17.93
C SER A 114 0.35 32.97 18.49
N THR A 115 0.81 31.99 19.24
CA THR A 115 2.13 31.98 19.88
C THR A 115 2.91 30.72 19.52
N LYS A 116 4.24 30.82 19.66
CA LYS A 116 5.12 29.67 19.44
C LYS A 116 4.84 28.55 20.46
N ALA A 117 4.51 28.90 21.68
CA ALA A 117 4.17 27.92 22.73
C ALA A 117 2.89 27.14 22.42
N GLU A 118 1.86 27.80 21.84
CA GLU A 118 0.65 27.14 21.37
C GLU A 118 0.91 26.19 20.21
N ALA A 119 1.79 26.57 19.28
CA ALA A 119 2.18 25.71 18.18
C ALA A 119 2.94 24.45 18.66
N GLU A 120 3.86 24.62 19.64
CA GLU A 120 4.59 23.51 20.26
C GLU A 120 3.63 22.55 21.02
N ASP A 121 2.63 23.08 21.73
CA ASP A 121 1.60 22.28 22.41
C ASP A 121 0.74 21.50 21.40
N SER A 122 0.30 22.17 20.34
CA SER A 122 -0.46 21.53 19.25
C SER A 122 0.33 20.44 18.54
N GLU A 123 1.62 20.67 18.29
CA GLU A 123 2.50 19.65 17.73
C GLU A 123 2.64 18.44 18.64
N LEU A 124 2.79 18.66 19.95
CA LEU A 124 2.86 17.57 20.92
C LEU A 124 1.57 16.75 20.93
N LYS A 125 0.41 17.40 20.94
CA LYS A 125 -0.91 16.74 20.87
C LYS A 125 -1.07 15.92 19.58
N LEU A 126 -0.63 16.46 18.43
CA LEU A 126 -0.64 15.74 17.16
C LEU A 126 0.28 14.52 17.23
N ARG A 127 1.51 14.66 17.72
CA ARG A 127 2.43 13.51 17.87
C ARG A 127 1.83 12.41 18.75
N LEU A 128 1.15 12.77 19.86
CA LEU A 128 0.45 11.79 20.71
C LEU A 128 -0.72 11.13 19.98
N LEU A 129 -1.48 11.86 19.18
CA LEU A 129 -2.56 11.30 18.35
C LEU A 129 -2.04 10.26 17.35
N PHE A 130 -0.85 10.48 16.78
CA PHE A 130 -0.24 9.61 15.78
C PHE A 130 0.43 8.37 16.37
N TYR A 131 0.70 8.33 17.67
CA TYR A 131 1.17 7.12 18.32
C TYR A 131 0.06 6.06 18.43
N TYR A 132 0.42 4.80 18.15
CA TYR A 132 -0.47 3.65 18.33
C TYR A 132 -0.63 3.31 19.82
N THR A 133 -1.44 4.09 20.54
CA THR A 133 -1.78 3.91 21.94
C THR A 133 -3.28 3.87 22.12
N ASP A 134 -3.76 3.30 23.23
CA ASP A 134 -5.19 3.28 23.58
C ASP A 134 -5.63 4.58 24.31
N GLU A 135 -4.74 5.58 24.39
CA GLU A 135 -5.04 6.85 25.05
C GLU A 135 -5.89 7.74 24.14
N ASP A 136 -6.86 8.43 24.73
CA ASP A 136 -7.72 9.40 24.05
C ASP A 136 -6.90 10.62 23.58
N HIS A 137 -7.38 11.29 22.53
CA HIS A 137 -6.78 12.52 22.04
C HIS A 137 -6.95 13.68 23.05
N LEU A 138 -6.04 14.65 23.01
CA LEU A 138 -6.02 15.80 23.92
C LEU A 138 -6.62 17.08 23.32
N PHE A 139 -7.32 16.98 22.19
CA PHE A 139 -7.93 18.10 21.49
C PHE A 139 -9.31 18.45 22.05
N ASN A 140 -9.64 19.74 22.06
CA ASN A 140 -10.99 20.18 22.35
C ASN A 140 -11.91 20.00 21.13
N PRO A 141 -13.26 20.07 21.30
CA PRO A 141 -14.20 19.83 20.21
C PRO A 141 -14.02 20.75 18.99
N GLU A 142 -13.64 22.01 19.21
CA GLU A 142 -13.43 22.96 18.09
C GLU A 142 -12.16 22.63 17.29
N GLU A 143 -11.12 22.15 17.97
CA GLU A 143 -9.90 21.65 17.32
C GLU A 143 -10.17 20.37 16.55
N VAL A 144 -10.96 19.46 17.11
CA VAL A 144 -11.38 18.20 16.45
C VAL A 144 -12.14 18.51 15.16
N ASP A 145 -13.13 19.40 15.21
CA ASP A 145 -13.90 19.80 14.01
C ASP A 145 -12.99 20.35 12.90
N LYS A 146 -11.97 21.12 13.26
CA LYS A 146 -10.99 21.63 12.30
C LYS A 146 -10.10 20.54 11.72
N LEU A 147 -9.64 19.62 12.56
CA LEU A 147 -8.81 18.49 12.12
C LEU A 147 -9.59 17.57 11.16
N ILE A 148 -10.86 17.25 11.48
CA ILE A 148 -11.73 16.47 10.60
C ILE A 148 -11.94 17.21 9.27
N TYR A 149 -12.26 18.51 9.32
CA TYR A 149 -12.42 19.31 8.12
C TYR A 149 -11.15 19.35 7.28
N ALA A 150 -9.97 19.47 7.90
CA ALA A 150 -8.70 19.46 7.20
C ALA A 150 -8.44 18.11 6.51
N ILE A 151 -8.74 16.99 7.20
CA ILE A 151 -8.59 15.65 6.64
C ILE A 151 -9.56 15.43 5.45
N ASP A 152 -10.81 15.85 5.56
CA ASP A 152 -11.81 15.74 4.50
C ASP A 152 -11.46 16.55 3.24
N ASN A 153 -10.70 17.62 3.39
CA ASN A 153 -10.26 18.48 2.29
C ASN A 153 -8.81 18.23 1.85
N LEU A 154 -8.17 17.21 2.42
CA LEU A 154 -6.79 16.87 2.10
C LEU A 154 -6.66 16.37 0.66
N ASN A 155 -5.75 17.00 -0.09
CA ASN A 155 -5.42 16.58 -1.45
C ASN A 155 -4.00 16.04 -1.47
N ILE A 156 -3.86 14.79 -1.90
CA ILE A 156 -2.60 14.07 -1.91
C ILE A 156 -2.25 13.71 -3.35
N ILE A 157 -1.00 13.93 -3.72
CA ILE A 157 -0.45 13.49 -5.00
C ILE A 157 0.85 12.74 -4.76
N ASP A 158 0.94 11.55 -5.31
CA ASP A 158 2.19 10.80 -5.39
C ASP A 158 2.55 10.59 -6.87
N PRO A 159 3.47 11.42 -7.42
CA PRO A 159 3.83 11.36 -8.83
C PRO A 159 4.68 10.14 -9.19
N ALA A 160 5.16 9.39 -8.20
CA ALA A 160 6.00 8.21 -8.37
C ALA A 160 5.46 7.02 -7.57
N CYS A 161 4.16 6.84 -7.59
CA CYS A 161 3.37 5.93 -6.73
C CYS A 161 3.98 4.52 -6.57
N GLY A 162 4.63 3.97 -7.59
CA GLY A 162 5.23 2.62 -7.52
C GLY A 162 4.21 1.57 -7.12
N SER A 163 4.50 0.84 -6.03
CA SER A 163 3.59 -0.14 -5.43
C SER A 163 2.45 0.48 -4.60
N GLY A 164 2.41 1.80 -4.45
CA GLY A 164 1.41 2.50 -3.64
C GLY A 164 1.71 2.53 -2.14
N ALA A 165 2.96 2.23 -1.73
CA ALA A 165 3.33 2.12 -0.32
C ALA A 165 2.97 3.39 0.49
N PHE A 166 3.28 4.58 -0.04
CA PHE A 166 2.96 5.85 0.62
C PHE A 166 1.46 6.10 0.69
N LEU A 167 0.71 5.83 -0.38
CA LEU A 167 -0.74 6.01 -0.41
C LEU A 167 -1.44 5.05 0.55
N MET A 168 -0.97 3.81 0.65
CA MET A 168 -1.51 2.84 1.62
C MET A 168 -1.14 3.22 3.05
N GLY A 169 0.09 3.65 3.31
CA GLY A 169 0.50 4.15 4.63
C GLY A 169 -0.35 5.34 5.07
N LEU A 170 -0.59 6.30 4.17
CA LEU A 170 -1.47 7.44 4.40
C LEU A 170 -2.90 7.02 4.72
N LEU A 171 -3.49 6.14 3.90
CA LEU A 171 -4.84 5.64 4.11
C LEU A 171 -4.99 4.98 5.49
N LEU A 172 -4.07 4.07 5.83
CA LEU A 172 -4.11 3.37 7.11
C LEU A 172 -3.96 4.34 8.30
N LYS A 173 -3.07 5.33 8.19
CA LYS A 173 -2.88 6.33 9.24
C LYS A 173 -4.11 7.23 9.40
N ILE A 174 -4.71 7.73 8.31
CA ILE A 174 -5.93 8.54 8.35
C ILE A 174 -7.07 7.76 8.98
N VAL A 175 -7.29 6.51 8.57
CA VAL A 175 -8.32 5.64 9.17
C VAL A 175 -8.07 5.48 10.67
N TYR A 176 -6.83 5.25 11.09
CA TYR A 176 -6.48 5.12 12.50
C TYR A 176 -6.80 6.39 13.29
N ILE A 177 -6.41 7.56 12.79
CA ILE A 177 -6.65 8.87 13.46
C ILE A 177 -8.15 9.15 13.58
N LEU A 178 -8.94 8.88 12.54
CA LEU A 178 -10.39 9.11 12.55
C LEU A 178 -11.15 8.18 13.49
N HIS A 179 -10.55 7.08 13.92
CA HIS A 179 -11.12 6.15 14.90
C HIS A 179 -10.80 6.51 16.36
N LYS A 180 -9.91 7.45 16.58
CA LYS A 180 -9.56 7.99 17.89
C LYS A 180 -10.42 9.18 18.29
#